data_e6c01145b8cce58312b2749a3cb2ad82
#
_entry.id   e6c01145b8cce58312b2749a3cb2ad82
#
_cell.length_a   1.000
_cell.length_b   1.000
_cell.length_c   1.000
_cell.angle_alpha   90.00
_cell.angle_beta   90.00
_cell.angle_gamma   90.00
#
_symmetry.space_group_name_H-M   'P 1'
#
loop_
_entity.id
_entity.type
_entity.pdbx_description
1 polymer ?
#
loop_
_entity_poly.entity_id
_entity_poly.type
_entity_poly.pdbx_seq_one_letter_code
_entity_poly.pdbx_strand_id
1 'polypeptide(L)'
;MPSLMDDSPTNAAEFTVSELSGSIRRTVEDAFGNVRVRGEISGYRGPHSSGHAYFSLKDDKARIEAVIWKGVFSRLKHRPEEGLEVIASGKITTYAGSSKYQ
;
A
#
# COMPACT_ATOMS: atom_id res chain seq x y z
N MET A 1 -7.08 7.79 -30.74
CA MET A 1 -8.22 8.44 -30.08
C MET A 1 -7.80 9.83 -29.61
N PRO A 2 -8.54 10.86 -29.99
CA PRO A 2 -8.18 12.19 -29.53
C PRO A 2 -8.40 12.33 -28.04
N SER A 3 -7.47 13.00 -27.40
CA SER A 3 -7.59 13.32 -25.99
C SER A 3 -8.36 14.64 -25.83
N LEU A 4 -9.31 14.68 -24.91
CA LEU A 4 -10.03 15.89 -24.57
C LEU A 4 -9.21 16.84 -23.70
N MET A 5 -8.11 16.32 -23.12
CA MET A 5 -7.33 17.04 -22.13
C MET A 5 -5.95 17.44 -22.63
N ASP A 6 -5.51 16.86 -23.74
CA ASP A 6 -4.17 17.14 -24.27
C ASP A 6 -4.15 17.08 -25.78
N ASP A 7 -4.29 18.27 -26.40
CA ASP A 7 -4.16 18.45 -27.83
C ASP A 7 -2.78 18.94 -28.22
N SER A 8 -1.92 19.18 -27.24
CA SER A 8 -0.58 19.73 -27.47
C SER A 8 0.42 18.67 -27.84
N PRO A 9 1.36 18.95 -28.74
CA PRO A 9 2.50 18.06 -28.91
C PRO A 9 3.28 17.96 -27.62
N THR A 10 3.66 16.73 -27.26
CA THR A 10 4.41 16.47 -26.05
C THR A 10 5.42 15.36 -26.31
N ASN A 11 6.54 15.43 -25.58
CA ASN A 11 7.55 14.36 -25.55
C ASN A 11 7.29 13.36 -24.44
N ALA A 12 6.22 13.52 -23.69
CA ALA A 12 5.88 12.59 -22.63
C ALA A 12 5.54 11.21 -23.23
N ALA A 13 6.03 10.17 -22.59
CA ALA A 13 5.74 8.81 -23.02
C ALA A 13 4.25 8.50 -22.85
N GLU A 14 3.71 7.78 -23.82
CA GLU A 14 2.35 7.30 -23.73
C GLU A 14 2.32 5.96 -23.01
N PHE A 15 1.40 5.82 -22.06
CA PHE A 15 1.22 4.59 -21.29
C PHE A 15 -0.19 4.06 -21.46
N THR A 16 -0.34 2.74 -21.44
CA THR A 16 -1.62 2.16 -21.04
C THR A 16 -1.79 2.35 -19.54
N VAL A 17 -3.01 2.17 -19.04
CA VAL A 17 -3.26 2.24 -17.59
C VAL A 17 -2.42 1.20 -16.84
N SER A 18 -2.33 -0.02 -17.37
CA SER A 18 -1.53 -1.07 -16.75
C SER A 18 -0.04 -0.74 -16.72
N GLU A 19 0.48 -0.18 -17.81
CA GLU A 19 1.88 0.22 -17.89
C GLU A 19 2.20 1.32 -16.88
N LEU A 20 1.37 2.33 -16.78
CA LEU A 20 1.55 3.41 -15.83
C LEU A 20 1.46 2.88 -14.38
N SER A 21 0.44 2.09 -14.10
CA SER A 21 0.26 1.49 -12.78
C SER A 21 1.48 0.65 -12.38
N GLY A 22 1.99 -0.16 -13.30
CA GLY A 22 3.18 -0.97 -13.05
C GLY A 22 4.45 -0.14 -12.86
N SER A 23 4.58 0.96 -13.58
CA SER A 23 5.72 1.86 -13.46
C SER A 23 5.72 2.58 -12.10
N ILE A 24 4.55 3.06 -11.69
CA ILE A 24 4.38 3.69 -10.38
C ILE A 24 4.70 2.68 -9.27
N ARG A 25 4.18 1.48 -9.39
CA ARG A 25 4.44 0.41 -8.42
C ARG A 25 5.94 0.15 -8.27
N ARG A 26 6.66 -0.02 -9.38
CA ARG A 26 8.12 -0.25 -9.34
C ARG A 26 8.85 0.90 -8.68
N THR A 27 8.49 2.12 -9.01
CA THR A 27 9.11 3.32 -8.43
C THR A 27 8.87 3.39 -6.92
N VAL A 28 7.63 3.15 -6.50
CA VAL A 28 7.28 3.15 -5.08
C VAL A 28 8.02 2.03 -4.33
N GLU A 29 8.04 0.82 -4.88
CA GLU A 29 8.71 -0.31 -4.26
C GLU A 29 10.22 -0.11 -4.18
N ASP A 30 10.83 0.51 -5.18
CA ASP A 30 12.26 0.80 -5.15
C ASP A 30 12.60 1.89 -4.13
N ALA A 31 11.77 2.92 -4.04
CA ALA A 31 12.02 4.04 -3.12
C ALA A 31 11.72 3.68 -1.66
N PHE A 32 10.71 2.83 -1.43
CA PHE A 32 10.21 2.50 -0.08
C PHE A 32 10.17 0.99 0.15
N GLY A 33 11.20 0.30 -0.31
CA GLY A 33 11.28 -1.16 -0.18
C GLY A 33 11.61 -1.66 1.22
N ASN A 34 12.08 -0.76 2.09
CA ASN A 34 12.40 -1.10 3.47
C ASN A 34 12.15 0.11 4.35
N VAL A 35 10.98 0.16 4.96
CA VAL A 35 10.56 1.29 5.78
C VAL A 35 10.12 0.82 7.15
N ARG A 36 10.19 1.74 8.11
CA ARG A 36 9.62 1.57 9.44
C ARG A 36 8.58 2.67 9.63
N VAL A 37 7.35 2.27 9.91
CA VAL A 37 6.22 3.20 10.00
C VAL A 37 5.64 3.14 11.40
N ARG A 38 5.58 4.28 12.07
CA ARG A 38 4.92 4.41 13.37
C ARG A 38 3.48 4.81 13.14
N GLY A 39 2.56 4.10 13.75
CA GLY A 39 1.15 4.43 13.68
C GLY A 39 0.30 3.61 14.62
N GLU A 40 -0.96 4.00 14.73
CA GLU A 40 -1.96 3.28 15.51
C GLU A 40 -2.70 2.32 14.60
N ILE A 41 -2.85 1.08 15.03
CA ILE A 41 -3.63 0.07 14.31
C ILE A 41 -5.11 0.42 14.40
N SER A 42 -5.77 0.48 13.26
CA SER A 42 -7.17 0.82 13.15
C SER A 42 -7.87 -0.09 12.14
N GLY A 43 -9.09 -0.50 12.45
CA GLY A 43 -9.87 -1.33 11.54
C GLY A 43 -9.45 -2.79 11.48
N TYR A 44 -8.66 -3.24 12.44
CA TYR A 44 -8.27 -4.65 12.51
C TYR A 44 -9.37 -5.48 13.17
N ARG A 45 -9.80 -6.53 12.48
CA ARG A 45 -10.90 -7.41 12.94
C ARG A 45 -10.47 -8.86 13.02
N GLY A 46 -9.19 -9.10 13.28
CA GLY A 46 -8.64 -10.43 13.27
C GLY A 46 -8.21 -10.86 11.86
N PRO A 47 -7.61 -12.04 11.71
CA PRO A 47 -7.18 -12.51 10.39
C PRO A 47 -8.39 -12.72 9.48
N HIS A 48 -8.23 -12.30 8.23
CA HIS A 48 -9.22 -12.52 7.18
C HIS A 48 -9.34 -14.03 6.90
N SER A 49 -10.45 -14.43 6.26
CA SER A 49 -10.65 -15.83 5.86
C SER A 49 -9.53 -16.36 4.96
N SER A 50 -8.84 -15.47 4.23
CA SER A 50 -7.66 -15.83 3.43
C SER A 50 -6.43 -16.15 4.27
N GLY A 51 -6.44 -15.82 5.56
CA GLY A 51 -5.29 -15.92 6.45
C GLY A 51 -4.44 -14.66 6.52
N HIS A 52 -4.66 -13.70 5.63
CA HIS A 52 -3.99 -12.41 5.66
C HIS A 52 -4.65 -11.50 6.70
N ALA A 53 -3.91 -10.55 7.26
CA ALA A 53 -4.45 -9.56 8.17
C ALA A 53 -4.47 -8.20 7.49
N TYR A 54 -5.61 -7.52 7.53
CA TYR A 54 -5.83 -6.21 6.93
C TYR A 54 -6.18 -5.20 7.99
N PHE A 55 -5.55 -4.04 7.95
CA PHE A 55 -5.83 -2.94 8.87
C PHE A 55 -5.29 -1.65 8.28
N SER A 56 -5.50 -0.54 8.99
CA SER A 56 -4.87 0.73 8.66
C SER A 56 -3.87 1.09 9.75
N LEU A 57 -2.80 1.76 9.35
CA LEU A 57 -1.94 2.49 10.28
C LEU A 57 -2.28 3.95 10.15
N LYS A 58 -2.52 4.63 11.25
CA LYS A 58 -2.91 6.03 11.23
C LYS A 58 -2.17 6.84 12.29
N ASP A 59 -2.08 8.12 12.03
CA ASP A 59 -1.73 9.13 13.02
C ASP A 59 -2.82 10.23 12.98
N ASP A 60 -2.57 11.36 13.57
CA ASP A 60 -3.56 12.45 13.61
C ASP A 60 -3.77 13.16 12.27
N LYS A 61 -2.96 12.88 11.26
CA LYS A 61 -2.98 13.58 9.97
C LYS A 61 -3.18 12.69 8.76
N ALA A 62 -2.84 11.41 8.87
CA ALA A 62 -2.80 10.52 7.71
C ALA A 62 -3.13 9.08 8.08
N ARG A 63 -3.46 8.33 7.05
CA ARG A 63 -3.77 6.91 7.17
C ARG A 63 -3.16 6.19 5.98
N ILE A 64 -2.60 5.02 6.23
CA ILE A 64 -2.15 4.12 5.17
C ILE A 64 -2.72 2.73 5.40
N GLU A 65 -3.18 2.09 4.33
CA GLU A 65 -3.64 0.70 4.40
C GLU A 65 -2.45 -0.23 4.59
N ALA A 66 -2.67 -1.30 5.34
CA ALA A 66 -1.63 -2.27 5.63
C ALA A 66 -2.15 -3.69 5.46
N VAL A 67 -1.26 -4.58 5.07
CA VAL A 67 -1.54 -5.99 4.99
C VAL A 67 -0.37 -6.76 5.56
N ILE A 68 -0.66 -7.76 6.39
CA ILE A 68 0.31 -8.76 6.82
C ILE A 68 -0.07 -10.05 6.13
N TRP A 69 0.83 -10.54 5.28
CA TRP A 69 0.56 -11.74 4.52
C TRP A 69 0.50 -12.96 5.44
N LYS A 70 -0.32 -13.92 5.07
CA LYS A 70 -0.59 -15.14 5.82
C LYS A 70 0.66 -15.81 6.40
N GLY A 71 1.70 -15.98 5.58
CA GLY A 71 2.92 -16.65 6.02
C GLY A 71 3.69 -15.86 7.08
N VAL A 72 3.65 -14.53 7.01
CA VAL A 72 4.27 -13.68 8.02
C VAL A 72 3.41 -13.64 9.28
N PHE A 73 2.09 -13.48 9.10
CA PHE A 73 1.16 -13.39 10.21
C PHE A 73 1.24 -14.61 11.14
N SER A 74 1.33 -15.80 10.56
CA SER A 74 1.38 -17.04 11.33
C SER A 74 2.66 -17.17 12.18
N ARG A 75 3.72 -16.40 11.87
CA ARG A 75 5.00 -16.42 12.58
C ARG A 75 5.21 -15.25 13.53
N LEU A 76 4.25 -14.34 13.63
CA LEU A 76 4.39 -13.18 14.51
C LEU A 76 4.37 -13.61 15.98
N LYS A 77 5.31 -13.06 16.74
CA LYS A 77 5.34 -13.22 18.21
C LYS A 77 4.27 -12.36 18.87
N HIS A 78 4.03 -11.16 18.34
CA HIS A 78 3.05 -10.21 18.85
C HIS A 78 2.03 -9.96 17.77
N ARG A 79 0.77 -10.24 18.05
CA ARG A 79 -0.33 -10.05 17.11
C ARG A 79 -0.78 -8.59 17.11
N PRO A 80 -1.26 -8.08 15.97
CA PRO A 80 -1.88 -6.76 15.94
C PRO A 80 -3.09 -6.70 16.88
N GLU A 81 -3.30 -5.53 17.46
CA GLU A 81 -4.49 -5.26 18.26
C GLU A 81 -5.03 -3.88 17.90
N GLU A 82 -6.34 -3.77 17.83
CA GLU A 82 -7.03 -2.51 17.56
C GLU A 82 -6.61 -1.44 18.57
N GLY A 83 -6.24 -0.27 18.08
CA GLY A 83 -5.86 0.86 18.92
C GLY A 83 -4.41 0.85 19.42
N LEU A 84 -3.66 -0.19 19.12
CA LEU A 84 -2.27 -0.29 19.57
C LEU A 84 -1.35 0.56 18.68
N GLU A 85 -0.51 1.38 19.30
CA GLU A 85 0.56 2.09 18.57
C GLU A 85 1.74 1.15 18.34
N VAL A 86 2.20 1.07 17.11
CA VAL A 86 3.27 0.16 16.71
C VAL A 86 4.28 0.87 15.81
N ILE A 87 5.44 0.25 15.67
CA ILE A 87 6.37 0.55 14.58
C ILE A 87 6.39 -0.68 13.69
N ALA A 88 5.87 -0.54 12.49
CA ALA A 88 5.78 -1.63 11.53
C ALA A 88 6.93 -1.53 10.52
N SER A 89 7.62 -2.64 10.32
CA SER A 89 8.66 -2.74 9.29
C SER A 89 8.10 -3.45 8.08
N GLY A 90 8.36 -2.92 6.90
CA GLY A 90 7.86 -3.52 5.69
C GLY A 90 8.23 -2.71 4.46
N LYS A 91 7.50 -2.93 3.39
CA LYS A 91 7.68 -2.18 2.15
C LYS A 91 6.35 -1.57 1.70
N ILE A 92 6.47 -0.46 0.98
CA ILE A 92 5.32 0.17 0.36
C ILE A 92 5.16 -0.40 -1.05
N THR A 93 3.93 -0.70 -1.40
CA THR A 93 3.57 -1.15 -2.75
C THR A 93 2.28 -0.44 -3.18
N THR A 94 1.81 -0.74 -4.37
CA THR A 94 0.54 -0.24 -4.86
C THR A 94 -0.39 -1.40 -5.18
N TYR A 95 -1.68 -1.12 -5.15
CA TYR A 95 -2.69 -2.08 -5.56
C TYR A 95 -3.25 -1.66 -6.92
N ALA A 96 -3.00 -2.47 -7.95
CA ALA A 96 -3.37 -2.14 -9.32
C ALA A 96 -4.87 -1.94 -9.53
N GLY A 97 -5.69 -2.63 -8.74
CA GLY A 97 -7.14 -2.56 -8.87
C GLY A 97 -7.76 -1.23 -8.45
N SER A 98 -7.06 -0.39 -7.70
CA SER A 98 -7.64 0.85 -7.17
C SER A 98 -6.66 1.98 -6.94
N SER A 99 -5.54 1.99 -7.63
CA SER A 99 -4.57 3.12 -7.60
C SER A 99 -4.24 3.64 -6.21
N LYS A 100 -4.03 2.77 -5.26
CA LYS A 100 -3.65 3.16 -3.90
C LYS A 100 -2.34 2.50 -3.49
N TYR A 101 -1.62 3.15 -2.59
CA TYR A 101 -0.44 2.55 -1.98
C TYR A 101 -0.79 1.94 -0.63
N GLN A 102 0.02 0.98 -0.24
CA GLN A 102 -0.20 0.27 1.02
C GLN A 102 1.09 -0.34 1.56
#